data_aeda5d08d1ff4c680b3a5049249312fc
#
_entry.id   aeda5d08d1ff4c680b3a5049249312fc
#
_cell.length_a   1.000
_cell.length_b   1.000
_cell.length_c   1.000
_cell.angle_alpha   90.00
_cell.angle_beta   90.00
_cell.angle_gamma   90.00
#
_symmetry.space_group_name_H-M   'P 1'
#
loop_
_entity.id
_entity.type
_entity.pdbx_description
1 polymer ?
#
loop_
_entity_poly.entity_id
_entity_poly.type
_entity_poly.pdbx_seq_one_letter_code
_entity_poly.pdbx_strand_id
1 'polypeptide(L)'
;MILNPEKGKAIGVYLCAEGGEIRNKIDLESLAEYIRQFDDVLDVGIHNELSSRDGVDYLIGRYLEKKLDRILIGGAVPAIQGMVIQRSLSLAGMNKYLFEMVNLREQCAWVTPNKEEATRKAKSIMLAGLDRIRRLVPLEDVIVPVKDSVLVIGGGVAGMAAALQVANAGYKVYLVEKEKQLGGRAYRLETTFPTHNCGICCMAYCKECIFTPKIDEVQDNHNIELLFNAEIDQITGGFGNRHVKVKQNGESKEFDVGIVIVATGSKTFDPNKIPAYNYDKNKDVITTMEFVNLMKNAEKSGIKRPSDGKTPKTVNIVLCVGSRDQARGNLHCSLVCCTYAIGTAKEIRRLQPDTEVYVHYIDLRGPYRGFEEFYNEAREMGVQFVRGKVAEIINDDGQLVVRAEDTDSGFLLSIKSDLVILAVGQEPSLGSDKLSKMLHVQTDVDKFMKDVNPMLPADIRRGVYIAGCAKGPKGIRYSIDDAKSVATEAIEILKTGFVTMDRIAALVNEERCRGCGRCAEACVFKAIEIVEKNGRKIAQVDELLCEGCGVCSATCCNKSIDITNYKSSQMIPSIRSLILEVE
;
A
#
# COMPACT_ATOMS: atom_id res chain seq x y z
N MET A 1 3.61 32.80 22.44
CA MET A 1 3.97 34.23 22.18
C MET A 1 3.14 34.67 20.97
N ILE A 2 2.12 35.49 21.15
CA ILE A 2 1.27 35.98 20.06
C ILE A 2 2.14 36.97 19.27
N LEU A 3 2.58 36.57 18.09
CA LEU A 3 3.32 37.43 17.17
C LEU A 3 2.39 38.56 16.68
N ASN A 4 2.78 39.76 16.96
CA ASN A 4 2.06 40.96 16.55
C ASN A 4 2.12 41.10 15.01
N PRO A 5 1.00 41.14 14.27
CA PRO A 5 0.99 41.10 12.80
C PRO A 5 1.52 42.36 12.11
N GLU A 6 1.89 43.38 12.86
CA GLU A 6 2.33 44.68 12.33
C GLU A 6 3.84 44.96 12.40
N LYS A 7 4.67 44.05 12.95
CA LYS A 7 6.13 44.18 12.85
C LYS A 7 6.60 43.63 11.50
N GLY A 8 7.40 44.43 10.78
CA GLY A 8 8.00 44.09 9.49
C GLY A 8 8.63 42.69 9.53
N LYS A 9 8.35 41.90 8.49
CA LYS A 9 8.79 40.51 8.39
C LYS A 9 10.30 40.48 8.16
N ALA A 10 11.04 39.82 9.04
CA ALA A 10 12.48 39.63 8.93
C ALA A 10 12.80 38.42 8.03
N ILE A 11 13.02 38.65 6.73
CA ILE A 11 13.27 37.57 5.75
C ILE A 11 14.78 37.42 5.54
N GLY A 12 15.27 36.17 5.67
CA GLY A 12 16.58 35.77 5.18
C GLY A 12 16.46 35.06 3.84
N VAL A 13 17.33 35.43 2.90
CA VAL A 13 17.35 34.80 1.57
C VAL A 13 18.73 34.23 1.30
N TYR A 14 18.78 32.91 1.00
CA TYR A 14 20.05 32.22 0.79
C TYR A 14 20.07 31.50 -0.54
N LEU A 15 21.15 31.71 -1.30
CA LEU A 15 21.36 31.13 -2.61
C LEU A 15 22.38 30.00 -2.52
N CYS A 16 22.03 28.84 -3.05
CA CYS A 16 22.91 27.69 -3.13
C CYS A 16 23.63 27.66 -4.49
N ALA A 17 24.95 27.46 -4.47
CA ALA A 17 25.75 27.35 -5.68
C ALA A 17 25.71 25.91 -6.26
N GLU A 18 25.26 24.91 -5.50
CA GLU A 18 25.19 23.48 -5.85
C GLU A 18 26.49 22.96 -6.47
N GLY A 19 27.60 23.12 -5.76
CA GLY A 19 28.91 22.67 -6.26
C GLY A 19 29.35 23.31 -7.60
N GLY A 20 28.68 24.38 -8.02
CA GLY A 20 28.93 25.04 -9.31
C GLY A 20 27.82 24.83 -10.36
N GLU A 21 26.91 23.87 -10.19
CA GLU A 21 25.84 23.61 -11.16
C GLU A 21 24.92 24.83 -11.36
N ILE A 22 24.62 25.56 -10.29
CA ILE A 22 23.85 26.80 -10.35
C ILE A 22 24.78 28.00 -10.65
N ARG A 23 25.88 28.15 -9.92
CA ARG A 23 26.80 29.31 -10.06
C ARG A 23 27.38 29.46 -11.46
N ASN A 24 27.66 28.36 -12.17
CA ASN A 24 28.21 28.42 -13.51
C ASN A 24 27.19 28.92 -14.56
N LYS A 25 25.91 28.83 -14.25
CA LYS A 25 24.80 29.18 -15.14
C LYS A 25 24.03 30.42 -14.71
N ILE A 26 24.08 30.80 -13.45
CA ILE A 26 23.38 31.96 -12.88
C ILE A 26 24.42 32.85 -12.22
N ASP A 27 24.34 34.15 -12.42
CA ASP A 27 25.13 35.13 -11.69
C ASP A 27 24.49 35.34 -10.30
N LEU A 28 25.00 34.57 -9.31
CA LEU A 28 24.47 34.60 -7.95
C LEU A 28 24.73 35.91 -7.24
N GLU A 29 25.81 36.60 -7.54
CA GLU A 29 26.18 37.92 -6.99
C GLU A 29 25.18 38.99 -7.45
N SER A 30 24.91 39.06 -8.76
CA SER A 30 23.88 39.95 -9.32
C SER A 30 22.48 39.63 -8.79
N LEU A 31 22.16 38.34 -8.64
CA LEU A 31 20.90 37.91 -8.07
C LEU A 31 20.77 38.32 -6.59
N ALA A 32 21.84 38.20 -5.80
CA ALA A 32 21.87 38.59 -4.40
C ALA A 32 21.73 40.11 -4.25
N GLU A 33 22.38 40.90 -5.11
CA GLU A 33 22.23 42.37 -5.14
C GLU A 33 20.79 42.79 -5.46
N TYR A 34 20.17 42.16 -6.45
CA TYR A 34 18.75 42.39 -6.76
C TYR A 34 17.84 42.09 -5.56
N ILE A 35 18.09 41.01 -4.83
CA ILE A 35 17.27 40.63 -3.67
C ILE A 35 17.48 41.58 -2.49
N ARG A 36 18.68 42.13 -2.27
CA ARG A 36 18.96 43.08 -1.18
C ARG A 36 18.21 44.40 -1.32
N GLN A 37 17.63 44.71 -2.49
CA GLN A 37 16.86 45.94 -2.71
C GLN A 37 15.49 45.93 -2.02
N PHE A 38 15.03 44.79 -1.50
CA PHE A 38 13.73 44.70 -0.83
C PHE A 38 13.87 44.99 0.67
N ASP A 39 13.16 45.99 1.18
CA ASP A 39 13.25 46.47 2.56
C ASP A 39 12.97 45.43 3.65
N ASP A 40 12.19 44.40 3.34
CA ASP A 40 11.84 43.29 4.26
C ASP A 40 12.85 42.14 4.23
N VAL A 41 13.86 42.21 3.37
CA VAL A 41 14.96 41.23 3.31
C VAL A 41 16.11 41.73 4.17
N LEU A 42 16.28 41.14 5.35
CA LEU A 42 17.30 41.57 6.32
C LEU A 42 18.67 40.93 6.09
N ASP A 43 18.70 39.76 5.46
CA ASP A 43 19.94 39.05 5.24
C ASP A 43 19.92 38.30 3.92
N VAL A 44 21.02 38.41 3.17
CA VAL A 44 21.21 37.66 1.90
C VAL A 44 22.59 37.04 1.90
N GLY A 45 22.63 35.73 1.71
CA GLY A 45 23.88 34.97 1.65
C GLY A 45 23.96 34.05 0.46
N ILE A 46 25.19 33.71 0.07
CA ILE A 46 25.49 32.69 -0.94
C ILE A 46 26.35 31.62 -0.28
N HIS A 47 25.98 30.38 -0.45
CA HIS A 47 26.73 29.24 0.09
C HIS A 47 26.91 28.16 -0.99
N ASN A 48 27.99 27.39 -0.90
CA ASN A 48 28.29 26.40 -1.91
C ASN A 48 27.29 25.22 -1.89
N GLU A 49 26.93 24.75 -0.69
CA GLU A 49 26.05 23.57 -0.50
C GLU A 49 25.22 23.74 0.79
N LEU A 50 24.00 24.27 0.67
CA LEU A 50 23.15 24.60 1.83
C LEU A 50 22.56 23.37 2.53
N SER A 51 22.46 22.22 1.84
CA SER A 51 21.97 20.96 2.42
C SER A 51 23.05 20.13 3.11
N SER A 52 24.32 20.53 2.97
CA SER A 52 25.42 19.92 3.72
C SER A 52 25.36 20.29 5.20
N ARG A 53 26.12 19.58 6.05
CA ARG A 53 26.23 19.91 7.48
C ARG A 53 26.69 21.36 7.71
N ASP A 54 27.74 21.76 7.03
CA ASP A 54 28.28 23.12 7.09
C ASP A 54 27.25 24.16 6.63
N GLY A 55 26.51 23.88 5.53
CA GLY A 55 25.48 24.76 5.03
C GLY A 55 24.28 24.88 5.97
N VAL A 56 23.88 23.81 6.63
CA VAL A 56 22.82 23.83 7.65
C VAL A 56 23.27 24.61 8.89
N ASP A 57 24.49 24.37 9.36
CA ASP A 57 25.06 25.09 10.52
C ASP A 57 25.17 26.60 10.20
N TYR A 58 25.57 26.95 8.99
CA TYR A 58 25.57 28.33 8.50
C TYR A 58 24.17 28.95 8.55
N LEU A 59 23.14 28.26 8.01
CA LEU A 59 21.76 28.77 8.01
C LEU A 59 21.20 28.96 9.42
N ILE A 60 21.46 28.01 10.33
CA ILE A 60 21.04 28.11 11.73
C ILE A 60 21.73 29.31 12.40
N GLY A 61 23.03 29.50 12.18
CA GLY A 61 23.79 30.65 12.70
C GLY A 61 23.21 31.96 12.24
N ARG A 62 22.89 32.10 10.93
CA ARG A 62 22.28 33.32 10.38
C ARG A 62 20.87 33.55 10.92
N TYR A 63 20.06 32.49 11.02
CA TYR A 63 18.71 32.55 11.58
C TYR A 63 18.70 33.14 13.00
N LEU A 64 19.59 32.64 13.86
CA LEU A 64 19.69 33.06 15.26
C LEU A 64 20.30 34.47 15.40
N GLU A 65 21.41 34.74 14.69
CA GLU A 65 22.14 36.04 14.74
C GLU A 65 21.24 37.17 14.27
N LYS A 66 20.58 37.02 13.12
CA LYS A 66 19.76 38.06 12.50
C LYS A 66 18.32 38.09 13.00
N LYS A 67 17.94 37.13 13.88
CA LYS A 67 16.57 37.00 14.43
C LYS A 67 15.52 36.99 13.33
N LEU A 68 15.75 36.14 12.33
CA LEU A 68 14.88 36.04 11.17
C LEU A 68 13.55 35.38 11.54
N ASP A 69 12.47 35.79 10.86
CA ASP A 69 11.15 35.14 10.99
C ASP A 69 10.97 34.08 9.90
N ARG A 70 11.55 34.30 8.73
CA ARG A 70 11.30 33.54 7.50
C ARG A 70 12.59 33.28 6.75
N ILE A 71 12.69 32.18 6.08
CA ILE A 71 13.83 31.82 5.23
C ILE A 71 13.37 31.36 3.86
N LEU A 72 13.87 32.06 2.82
CA LEU A 72 13.73 31.68 1.42
C LEU A 72 15.07 31.12 0.91
N ILE A 73 15.04 29.94 0.30
CA ILE A 73 16.20 29.31 -0.33
C ILE A 73 16.02 29.30 -1.85
N GLY A 74 17.03 29.77 -2.59
CA GLY A 74 17.19 29.49 -4.01
C GLY A 74 18.21 28.38 -4.21
N GLY A 75 17.78 27.18 -4.61
CA GLY A 75 18.65 26.00 -4.67
C GLY A 75 18.15 24.93 -5.63
N ALA A 76 18.44 23.68 -5.33
CA ALA A 76 18.03 22.54 -6.14
C ALA A 76 16.62 22.03 -5.77
N VAL A 77 16.46 20.75 -5.51
CA VAL A 77 15.16 20.08 -5.39
C VAL A 77 14.49 20.37 -4.02
N PRO A 78 13.42 21.17 -3.95
CA PRO A 78 12.72 21.45 -2.68
C PRO A 78 12.23 20.18 -1.97
N ALA A 79 11.76 19.18 -2.71
CA ALA A 79 11.22 17.93 -2.16
C ALA A 79 12.28 17.04 -1.46
N ILE A 80 13.57 17.25 -1.71
CA ILE A 80 14.65 16.48 -1.10
C ILE A 80 15.46 17.36 -0.15
N GLN A 81 16.15 18.35 -0.70
CA GLN A 81 17.03 19.22 0.09
C GLN A 81 16.23 20.15 1.01
N GLY A 82 15.08 20.66 0.53
CA GLY A 82 14.21 21.55 1.30
C GLY A 82 13.71 20.89 2.59
N MET A 83 13.39 19.59 2.56
CA MET A 83 12.97 18.87 3.77
C MET A 83 14.08 18.78 4.82
N VAL A 84 15.31 18.53 4.41
CA VAL A 84 16.47 18.46 5.32
C VAL A 84 16.71 19.81 5.99
N ILE A 85 16.75 20.88 5.20
CA ILE A 85 16.99 22.25 5.68
C ILE A 85 15.84 22.69 6.60
N GLN A 86 14.59 22.54 6.18
CA GLN A 86 13.40 22.91 6.94
C GLN A 86 13.36 22.20 8.31
N ARG A 87 13.62 20.89 8.33
CA ARG A 87 13.67 20.11 9.57
C ARG A 87 14.76 20.60 10.52
N SER A 88 15.94 20.88 10.00
CA SER A 88 17.07 21.37 10.81
C SER A 88 16.79 22.75 11.38
N LEU A 89 16.25 23.67 10.59
CA LEU A 89 15.83 24.99 11.06
C LEU A 89 14.69 24.90 12.09
N SER A 90 13.77 23.97 11.90
CA SER A 90 12.68 23.73 12.85
C SER A 90 13.21 23.25 14.21
N LEU A 91 14.21 22.38 14.22
CA LEU A 91 14.89 21.95 15.45
C LEU A 91 15.62 23.09 16.14
N ALA A 92 16.07 24.10 15.40
CA ALA A 92 16.65 25.33 15.94
C ALA A 92 15.60 26.37 16.40
N GLY A 93 14.30 26.04 16.35
CA GLY A 93 13.19 26.88 16.84
C GLY A 93 12.47 27.70 15.77
N MET A 94 12.80 27.56 14.49
CA MET A 94 12.08 28.22 13.41
C MET A 94 10.73 27.52 13.15
N ASN A 95 9.68 28.33 12.91
CA ASN A 95 8.40 27.77 12.47
C ASN A 95 8.54 27.20 11.05
N LYS A 96 8.38 25.89 10.88
CA LYS A 96 8.59 25.19 9.61
C LYS A 96 7.68 25.69 8.47
N TYR A 97 6.53 26.27 8.78
CA TYR A 97 5.59 26.82 7.81
C TYR A 97 5.99 28.20 7.27
N LEU A 98 7.04 28.81 7.82
CA LEU A 98 7.62 30.06 7.37
C LEU A 98 8.92 29.87 6.56
N PHE A 99 9.06 28.70 5.97
CA PHE A 99 10.14 28.31 5.08
C PHE A 99 9.62 28.14 3.64
N GLU A 100 10.39 28.62 2.67
CA GLU A 100 10.14 28.41 1.25
C GLU A 100 11.44 28.10 0.54
N MET A 101 11.40 27.23 -0.45
CA MET A 101 12.53 26.92 -1.31
C MET A 101 12.09 26.89 -2.76
N VAL A 102 12.80 27.61 -3.61
CA VAL A 102 12.58 27.64 -5.05
C VAL A 102 13.68 26.91 -5.80
N ASN A 103 13.30 26.22 -6.88
CA ASN A 103 14.20 25.39 -7.66
C ASN A 103 14.89 26.22 -8.75
N LEU A 104 16.14 26.59 -8.51
CA LEU A 104 16.98 27.31 -9.46
C LEU A 104 17.80 26.35 -10.35
N ARG A 105 17.99 25.10 -9.97
CA ARG A 105 18.79 24.13 -10.73
C ARG A 105 18.01 23.57 -11.91
N GLU A 106 17.00 22.75 -11.66
CA GLU A 106 16.25 22.04 -12.71
C GLU A 106 15.34 22.97 -13.51
N GLN A 107 14.76 23.97 -12.85
CA GLN A 107 13.79 24.88 -13.49
C GLN A 107 14.45 26.10 -14.14
N CYS A 108 15.72 26.37 -13.88
CA CYS A 108 16.43 27.52 -14.41
C CYS A 108 17.80 27.15 -15.01
N ALA A 109 18.79 26.81 -14.19
CA ALA A 109 20.18 26.62 -14.63
C ALA A 109 20.34 25.54 -15.70
N TRP A 110 19.67 24.41 -15.58
CA TRP A 110 19.80 23.29 -16.54
C TRP A 110 19.05 23.52 -17.85
N VAL A 111 17.96 24.26 -17.82
CA VAL A 111 17.05 24.42 -18.98
C VAL A 111 17.18 25.75 -19.68
N THR A 112 18.09 26.64 -19.24
CA THR A 112 18.31 27.94 -19.84
C THR A 112 19.71 28.01 -20.47
N PRO A 113 19.82 28.32 -21.79
CA PRO A 113 21.07 28.14 -22.53
C PRO A 113 22.21 29.05 -22.08
N ASN A 114 21.93 30.31 -21.83
CA ASN A 114 22.95 31.29 -21.52
C ASN A 114 22.80 31.90 -20.12
N LYS A 115 23.89 32.41 -19.56
CA LYS A 115 23.99 32.89 -18.18
C LYS A 115 23.14 34.13 -17.91
N GLU A 116 23.05 35.04 -18.86
CA GLU A 116 22.31 36.28 -18.74
C GLU A 116 20.80 36.00 -18.63
N GLU A 117 20.28 35.20 -19.55
CA GLU A 117 18.88 34.78 -19.56
C GLU A 117 18.54 33.93 -18.33
N ALA A 118 19.44 33.03 -17.90
CA ALA A 118 19.28 32.25 -16.68
C ALA A 118 19.22 33.14 -15.44
N THR A 119 20.07 34.17 -15.37
CA THR A 119 20.07 35.12 -14.26
C THR A 119 18.77 35.96 -14.23
N ARG A 120 18.29 36.41 -15.38
CA ARG A 120 17.00 37.13 -15.49
C ARG A 120 15.84 36.23 -15.04
N LYS A 121 15.80 35.00 -15.53
CA LYS A 121 14.79 34.02 -15.11
C LYS A 121 14.87 33.67 -13.61
N ALA A 122 16.08 33.58 -13.05
CA ALA A 122 16.30 33.35 -11.63
C ALA A 122 15.75 34.50 -10.78
N LYS A 123 15.88 35.77 -11.22
CA LYS A 123 15.28 36.90 -10.55
C LYS A 123 13.76 36.75 -10.44
N SER A 124 13.07 36.37 -11.53
CA SER A 124 11.61 36.15 -11.54
C SER A 124 11.19 35.02 -10.62
N ILE A 125 11.95 33.90 -10.61
CA ILE A 125 11.68 32.74 -9.72
C ILE A 125 11.89 33.15 -8.26
N MET A 126 12.96 33.87 -7.94
CA MET A 126 13.21 34.33 -6.57
C MET A 126 12.18 35.37 -6.11
N LEU A 127 11.75 36.28 -6.99
CA LEU A 127 10.67 37.23 -6.70
C LEU A 127 9.35 36.51 -6.40
N ALA A 128 9.02 35.48 -7.16
CA ALA A 128 7.85 34.65 -6.90
C ALA A 128 7.94 33.94 -5.53
N GLY A 129 9.10 33.42 -5.18
CA GLY A 129 9.38 32.84 -3.85
C GLY A 129 9.26 33.87 -2.74
N LEU A 130 9.77 35.08 -2.98
CA LEU A 130 9.70 36.21 -2.03
C LEU A 130 8.25 36.67 -1.82
N ASP A 131 7.46 36.78 -2.88
CA ASP A 131 6.05 37.08 -2.80
C ASP A 131 5.24 36.03 -2.06
N ARG A 132 5.62 34.77 -2.21
CA ARG A 132 5.00 33.67 -1.48
C ARG A 132 5.34 33.67 0.00
N ILE A 133 6.62 33.77 0.35
CA ILE A 133 7.06 33.68 1.75
C ILE A 133 6.54 34.86 2.58
N ARG A 134 6.37 36.05 1.98
CA ARG A 134 5.72 37.21 2.60
C ARG A 134 4.30 36.93 3.08
N ARG A 135 3.59 35.97 2.43
CA ARG A 135 2.17 35.67 2.64
C ARG A 135 1.92 34.40 3.40
N LEU A 136 2.96 33.62 3.69
CA LEU A 136 2.83 32.45 4.56
C LEU A 136 2.39 32.89 5.96
N VAL A 137 1.58 32.10 6.60
CA VAL A 137 1.19 32.29 7.99
C VAL A 137 1.81 31.21 8.88
N PRO A 138 2.25 31.56 10.09
CA PRO A 138 2.74 30.56 11.02
C PRO A 138 1.59 29.61 11.39
N LEU A 139 1.89 28.32 11.40
CA LEU A 139 0.96 27.28 11.81
C LEU A 139 1.62 26.45 12.92
N GLU A 140 0.81 25.74 13.67
CA GLU A 140 1.27 24.78 14.65
C GLU A 140 0.87 23.36 14.21
N ASP A 141 1.77 22.43 14.38
CA ASP A 141 1.47 21.03 14.11
C ASP A 141 0.34 20.52 15.01
N VAL A 142 -0.42 19.57 14.49
CA VAL A 142 -1.45 18.91 15.26
C VAL A 142 -0.83 17.67 15.92
N ILE A 143 -0.87 17.62 17.26
CA ILE A 143 -0.47 16.45 18.02
C ILE A 143 -1.71 15.59 18.26
N VAL A 144 -1.73 14.40 17.69
CA VAL A 144 -2.83 13.45 17.81
C VAL A 144 -2.42 12.33 18.76
N PRO A 145 -3.02 12.22 19.95
CA PRO A 145 -2.75 11.10 20.84
C PRO A 145 -3.25 9.80 20.22
N VAL A 146 -2.48 8.73 20.40
CA VAL A 146 -2.80 7.40 19.88
C VAL A 146 -3.04 6.45 21.03
N LYS A 147 -4.20 5.78 21.03
CA LYS A 147 -4.54 4.74 22.01
C LYS A 147 -3.59 3.56 21.86
N ASP A 148 -3.16 3.00 22.95
CA ASP A 148 -2.13 1.96 23.07
C ASP A 148 -2.62 0.54 22.74
N SER A 149 -3.58 0.43 21.85
CA SER A 149 -4.20 -0.83 21.45
C SER A 149 -4.39 -0.93 19.94
N VAL A 150 -4.35 -2.16 19.44
CA VAL A 150 -4.44 -2.49 18.02
C VAL A 150 -5.60 -3.45 17.75
N LEU A 151 -6.39 -3.15 16.73
CA LEU A 151 -7.33 -4.10 16.15
C LEU A 151 -6.63 -4.85 15.00
N VAL A 152 -6.62 -6.17 15.06
CA VAL A 152 -6.23 -7.03 13.95
C VAL A 152 -7.46 -7.77 13.42
N ILE A 153 -7.78 -7.59 12.14
CA ILE A 153 -8.96 -8.20 11.50
C ILE A 153 -8.54 -9.39 10.64
N GLY A 154 -8.86 -10.59 11.11
CA GLY A 154 -8.52 -11.86 10.49
C GLY A 154 -7.42 -12.63 11.21
N GLY A 155 -7.72 -13.84 11.67
CA GLY A 155 -6.82 -14.73 12.40
C GLY A 155 -6.06 -15.73 11.53
N GLY A 156 -5.81 -15.38 10.25
CA GLY A 156 -4.92 -16.15 9.36
C GLY A 156 -3.44 -15.89 9.68
N VAL A 157 -2.53 -16.51 8.89
CA VAL A 157 -1.08 -16.41 9.14
C VAL A 157 -0.56 -14.98 9.24
N ALA A 158 -1.07 -14.06 8.42
CA ALA A 158 -0.68 -12.65 8.48
C ALA A 158 -1.20 -11.97 9.75
N GLY A 159 -2.49 -12.17 10.09
CA GLY A 159 -3.07 -11.60 11.30
C GLY A 159 -2.42 -12.12 12.58
N MET A 160 -2.17 -13.42 12.67
CA MET A 160 -1.43 -14.03 13.78
C MET A 160 -0.02 -13.45 13.92
N ALA A 161 0.71 -13.31 12.80
CA ALA A 161 2.07 -12.74 12.81
C ALA A 161 2.08 -11.29 13.28
N ALA A 162 1.13 -10.47 12.79
CA ALA A 162 1.00 -9.08 13.21
C ALA A 162 0.60 -8.98 14.69
N ALA A 163 -0.40 -9.78 15.12
CA ALA A 163 -0.87 -9.78 16.50
C ALA A 163 0.23 -10.16 17.49
N LEU A 164 0.98 -11.24 17.20
CA LEU A 164 2.11 -11.66 18.05
C LEU A 164 3.21 -10.59 18.13
N GLN A 165 3.57 -9.97 17.02
CA GLN A 165 4.62 -8.96 17.02
C GLN A 165 4.23 -7.74 17.85
N VAL A 166 3.00 -7.25 17.71
CA VAL A 166 2.48 -6.13 18.51
C VAL A 166 2.36 -6.51 19.99
N ALA A 167 1.79 -7.68 20.28
CA ALA A 167 1.61 -8.16 21.64
C ALA A 167 2.93 -8.41 22.38
N ASN A 168 3.93 -8.96 21.69
CA ASN A 168 5.27 -9.18 22.24
C ASN A 168 6.03 -7.87 22.49
N ALA A 169 5.64 -6.77 21.82
CA ALA A 169 6.12 -5.43 22.13
C ALA A 169 5.41 -4.79 23.35
N GLY A 170 4.46 -5.50 23.97
CA GLY A 170 3.77 -5.10 25.21
C GLY A 170 2.44 -4.36 24.98
N TYR A 171 1.93 -4.29 23.77
CA TYR A 171 0.68 -3.59 23.46
C TYR A 171 -0.53 -4.52 23.39
N LYS A 172 -1.69 -4.01 23.79
CA LYS A 172 -2.96 -4.74 23.74
C LYS A 172 -3.40 -4.94 22.29
N VAL A 173 -3.78 -6.17 21.95
CA VAL A 173 -4.30 -6.55 20.63
C VAL A 173 -5.69 -7.17 20.77
N TYR A 174 -6.63 -6.67 19.96
CA TYR A 174 -7.93 -7.32 19.73
C TYR A 174 -7.86 -8.04 18.38
N LEU A 175 -7.81 -9.37 18.39
CA LEU A 175 -7.77 -10.20 17.19
C LEU A 175 -9.17 -10.75 16.88
N VAL A 176 -9.80 -10.20 15.84
CA VAL A 176 -11.16 -10.57 15.41
C VAL A 176 -11.09 -11.61 14.29
N GLU A 177 -11.67 -12.79 14.52
CA GLU A 177 -11.74 -13.88 13.55
C GLU A 177 -13.20 -14.34 13.38
N LYS A 178 -13.66 -14.42 12.13
CA LYS A 178 -15.02 -14.83 11.80
C LYS A 178 -15.29 -16.32 12.00
N GLU A 179 -14.24 -17.13 11.89
CA GLU A 179 -14.32 -18.57 12.11
C GLU A 179 -14.15 -18.90 13.61
N LYS A 180 -14.38 -20.16 13.95
CA LYS A 180 -14.22 -20.66 15.33
C LYS A 180 -12.76 -20.96 15.72
N GLN A 181 -11.82 -20.78 14.82
CA GLN A 181 -10.41 -21.15 15.01
C GLN A 181 -9.45 -20.28 14.21
N LEU A 182 -8.21 -20.19 14.67
CA LEU A 182 -7.12 -19.49 14.00
C LEU A 182 -6.52 -20.30 12.84
N GLY A 183 -5.62 -19.64 12.09
CA GLY A 183 -4.81 -20.24 11.03
C GLY A 183 -5.37 -20.03 9.62
N GLY A 184 -6.63 -19.65 9.50
CA GLY A 184 -7.27 -19.32 8.23
C GLY A 184 -7.15 -20.47 7.22
N ARG A 185 -6.77 -20.12 5.97
CA ARG A 185 -6.64 -21.11 4.90
C ARG A 185 -5.53 -22.14 5.17
N ALA A 186 -4.41 -21.71 5.76
CA ALA A 186 -3.28 -22.60 6.03
C ALA A 186 -3.66 -23.73 6.99
N TYR A 187 -4.53 -23.48 7.97
CA TYR A 187 -5.02 -24.50 8.89
C TYR A 187 -5.86 -25.59 8.22
N ARG A 188 -6.64 -25.22 7.18
CA ARG A 188 -7.49 -26.18 6.43
C ARG A 188 -6.69 -27.18 5.61
N LEU A 189 -5.38 -26.92 5.44
CA LEU A 189 -4.46 -27.77 4.74
C LEU A 189 -3.75 -28.66 5.77
N GLU A 190 -4.36 -29.78 6.14
CA GLU A 190 -3.82 -30.68 7.17
C GLU A 190 -2.50 -31.32 6.78
N THR A 191 -2.23 -31.47 5.49
CA THR A 191 -0.95 -31.91 4.97
C THR A 191 -0.35 -30.87 4.05
N THR A 192 0.90 -30.55 4.29
CA THR A 192 1.66 -29.66 3.42
C THR A 192 2.68 -30.51 2.68
N PHE A 193 2.85 -30.21 1.39
CA PHE A 193 3.85 -30.92 0.62
C PHE A 193 5.24 -30.46 1.07
N PRO A 194 6.06 -31.33 1.65
CA PRO A 194 7.44 -31.01 1.88
C PRO A 194 8.15 -30.92 0.53
N THR A 195 8.44 -29.72 0.09
CA THR A 195 9.23 -29.52 -1.13
C THR A 195 10.72 -29.69 -0.88
N HIS A 196 11.13 -29.95 0.36
CA HIS A 196 12.52 -30.01 0.85
C HIS A 196 13.35 -28.76 0.55
N ASN A 197 12.71 -27.71 0.05
CA ASN A 197 13.32 -26.40 -0.25
C ASN A 197 12.56 -25.31 0.48
N CYS A 198 13.10 -24.79 1.58
CA CYS A 198 12.46 -23.76 2.41
C CYS A 198 12.07 -22.48 1.66
N GLY A 199 12.80 -22.13 0.61
CA GLY A 199 12.46 -20.98 -0.24
C GLY A 199 11.12 -21.14 -0.97
N ILE A 200 10.74 -22.37 -1.26
CA ILE A 200 9.53 -22.75 -2.01
C ILE A 200 8.46 -23.30 -1.07
N CYS A 201 8.84 -24.05 -0.02
CA CYS A 201 7.93 -24.62 0.97
C CYS A 201 7.02 -23.62 1.66
N CYS A 202 7.54 -22.45 2.01
CA CYS A 202 6.74 -21.39 2.67
C CYS A 202 5.53 -20.92 1.83
N MET A 203 5.43 -21.38 0.61
CA MET A 203 4.31 -21.10 -0.28
C MET A 203 3.32 -22.24 -0.36
N ALA A 204 3.75 -23.44 -0.02
CA ALA A 204 2.99 -24.68 -0.13
C ALA A 204 2.65 -25.29 1.25
N TYR A 205 2.39 -24.45 2.28
CA TYR A 205 1.72 -24.90 3.50
C TYR A 205 2.54 -25.80 4.45
N CYS A 206 3.71 -25.37 4.90
CA CYS A 206 4.46 -26.10 5.91
C CYS A 206 3.95 -25.78 7.34
N LYS A 207 3.35 -26.75 8.03
CA LYS A 207 2.87 -26.60 9.42
C LYS A 207 4.01 -26.53 10.44
N GLU A 208 5.17 -27.04 10.13
CA GLU A 208 6.31 -27.18 11.04
C GLU A 208 7.35 -26.06 10.87
N CYS A 209 7.06 -25.08 10.03
CA CYS A 209 7.99 -23.98 9.78
C CYS A 209 8.14 -23.09 11.01
N ILE A 210 9.38 -22.90 11.47
CA ILE A 210 9.72 -22.01 12.58
C ILE A 210 9.34 -20.54 12.36
N PHE A 211 9.14 -20.13 11.10
CA PHE A 211 8.73 -18.76 10.75
C PHE A 211 7.21 -18.57 10.76
N THR A 212 6.43 -19.65 10.78
CA THR A 212 4.96 -19.57 10.81
C THR A 212 4.51 -19.35 12.26
N PRO A 213 3.68 -18.33 12.54
CA PRO A 213 3.18 -18.10 13.88
C PRO A 213 2.36 -19.31 14.34
N LYS A 214 2.64 -19.82 15.53
CA LYS A 214 1.93 -20.95 16.11
C LYS A 214 0.63 -20.48 16.73
N ILE A 215 -0.40 -21.29 16.61
CA ILE A 215 -1.72 -20.97 17.17
C ILE A 215 -1.63 -20.87 18.68
N ASP A 216 -0.89 -21.77 19.32
CA ASP A 216 -0.72 -21.81 20.79
C ASP A 216 -0.05 -20.52 21.28
N GLU A 217 0.98 -20.03 20.60
CA GLU A 217 1.65 -18.75 20.96
C GLU A 217 0.68 -17.56 20.94
N VAL A 218 -0.29 -17.57 20.01
CA VAL A 218 -1.32 -16.52 19.93
C VAL A 218 -2.37 -16.69 21.03
N GLN A 219 -2.77 -17.93 21.32
CA GLN A 219 -3.80 -18.23 22.32
C GLN A 219 -3.31 -17.99 23.74
N ASP A 220 -2.04 -18.28 24.01
CA ASP A 220 -1.45 -18.14 25.35
C ASP A 220 -0.94 -16.72 25.65
N ASN A 221 -0.93 -15.83 24.66
CA ASN A 221 -0.44 -14.47 24.85
C ASN A 221 -1.48 -13.57 25.54
N HIS A 222 -1.20 -13.19 26.78
CA HIS A 222 -2.10 -12.39 27.62
C HIS A 222 -2.39 -10.96 27.09
N ASN A 223 -1.56 -10.45 26.16
CA ASN A 223 -1.82 -9.18 25.49
C ASN A 223 -2.76 -9.32 24.29
N ILE A 224 -3.10 -10.55 23.86
CA ILE A 224 -4.02 -10.79 22.75
C ILE A 224 -5.38 -11.21 23.29
N GLU A 225 -6.39 -10.44 22.94
CA GLU A 225 -7.78 -10.78 23.17
C GLU A 225 -8.40 -11.34 21.90
N LEU A 226 -8.73 -12.65 21.93
CA LEU A 226 -9.27 -13.38 20.80
C LEU A 226 -10.79 -13.28 20.75
N LEU A 227 -11.32 -12.85 19.62
CA LEU A 227 -12.75 -12.76 19.34
C LEU A 227 -13.09 -13.69 18.18
N PHE A 228 -13.49 -14.92 18.50
CA PHE A 228 -13.93 -15.92 17.52
C PHE A 228 -15.40 -15.77 17.17
N ASN A 229 -15.82 -16.32 16.01
CA ASN A 229 -17.18 -16.17 15.48
C ASN A 229 -17.61 -14.71 15.48
N ALA A 230 -16.70 -13.81 15.16
CA ALA A 230 -16.85 -12.39 15.35
C ALA A 230 -16.60 -11.63 14.03
N GLU A 231 -17.48 -10.68 13.75
CA GLU A 231 -17.38 -9.81 12.58
C GLU A 231 -17.45 -8.35 12.99
N ILE A 232 -16.72 -7.51 12.25
CA ILE A 232 -16.79 -6.06 12.43
C ILE A 232 -18.16 -5.56 11.97
N ASP A 233 -18.90 -4.98 12.88
CA ASP A 233 -20.19 -4.34 12.62
C ASP A 233 -19.99 -2.89 12.18
N GLN A 234 -19.22 -2.12 12.99
CA GLN A 234 -18.95 -0.71 12.74
C GLN A 234 -17.58 -0.29 13.28
N ILE A 235 -16.94 0.63 12.59
CA ILE A 235 -15.76 1.37 13.06
C ILE A 235 -16.03 2.86 12.84
N THR A 236 -15.94 3.65 13.91
CA THR A 236 -16.12 5.11 13.90
C THR A 236 -14.93 5.79 14.54
N GLY A 237 -14.91 7.12 14.55
CA GLY A 237 -13.79 7.91 15.08
C GLY A 237 -12.68 8.11 14.05
N GLY A 238 -11.64 8.81 14.48
CA GLY A 238 -10.53 9.24 13.64
C GLY A 238 -9.21 8.48 13.92
N PHE A 239 -8.15 8.97 13.32
CA PHE A 239 -6.80 8.50 13.62
C PHE A 239 -6.48 8.64 15.11
N GLY A 240 -5.83 7.65 15.66
CA GLY A 240 -5.40 7.59 17.05
C GLY A 240 -6.47 7.10 18.05
N ASN A 241 -7.75 7.24 17.73
CA ASN A 241 -8.83 6.71 18.55
C ASN A 241 -10.05 6.32 17.71
N ARG A 242 -10.16 5.03 17.41
CA ARG A 242 -11.31 4.45 16.70
C ARG A 242 -12.15 3.62 17.64
N HIS A 243 -13.44 3.89 17.66
CA HIS A 243 -14.43 3.10 18.37
C HIS A 243 -14.88 1.94 17.47
N VAL A 244 -14.70 0.72 17.95
CA VAL A 244 -14.95 -0.52 17.21
C VAL A 244 -16.11 -1.26 17.86
N LYS A 245 -17.09 -1.61 17.02
CA LYS A 245 -18.20 -2.47 17.40
C LYS A 245 -18.10 -3.80 16.65
N VAL A 246 -18.10 -4.88 17.40
CA VAL A 246 -17.98 -6.25 16.91
C VAL A 246 -19.22 -7.04 17.27
N LYS A 247 -19.77 -7.81 16.32
CA LYS A 247 -20.80 -8.82 16.60
C LYS A 247 -20.13 -10.16 16.81
N GLN A 248 -20.29 -10.73 18.01
CA GLN A 248 -19.76 -12.04 18.38
C GLN A 248 -20.91 -12.93 18.90
N ASN A 249 -21.16 -14.05 18.22
CA ASN A 249 -22.23 -15.00 18.58
C ASN A 249 -23.62 -14.34 18.78
N GLY A 250 -23.89 -13.23 18.09
CA GLY A 250 -25.15 -12.47 18.22
C GLY A 250 -25.12 -11.34 19.25
N GLU A 251 -24.11 -11.28 20.10
CA GLU A 251 -23.89 -10.20 21.08
C GLU A 251 -22.99 -9.11 20.48
N SER A 252 -23.13 -7.89 21.00
CA SER A 252 -22.30 -6.75 20.61
C SER A 252 -21.21 -6.50 21.65
N LYS A 253 -19.97 -6.39 21.21
CA LYS A 253 -18.83 -5.98 22.01
C LYS A 253 -18.24 -4.70 21.44
N GLU A 254 -17.88 -3.76 22.30
CA GLU A 254 -17.35 -2.46 21.91
C GLU A 254 -16.03 -2.17 22.64
N PHE A 255 -15.08 -1.58 21.93
CA PHE A 255 -13.78 -1.17 22.47
C PHE A 255 -13.14 -0.12 21.56
N ASP A 256 -12.14 0.58 22.11
CA ASP A 256 -11.41 1.61 21.35
C ASP A 256 -9.99 1.14 21.04
N VAL A 257 -9.50 1.53 19.85
CA VAL A 257 -8.14 1.23 19.38
C VAL A 257 -7.48 2.42 18.69
N GLY A 258 -6.16 2.51 18.80
CA GLY A 258 -5.39 3.52 18.09
C GLY A 258 -5.14 3.16 16.63
N ILE A 259 -4.92 1.87 16.35
CA ILE A 259 -4.46 1.36 15.07
C ILE A 259 -5.30 0.15 14.63
N VAL A 260 -5.47 0.00 13.32
CA VAL A 260 -6.17 -1.14 12.69
C VAL A 260 -5.25 -1.82 11.68
N ILE A 261 -5.11 -3.13 11.77
CA ILE A 261 -4.40 -3.97 10.79
C ILE A 261 -5.41 -4.92 10.14
N VAL A 262 -5.59 -4.79 8.83
CA VAL A 262 -6.50 -5.62 8.05
C VAL A 262 -5.72 -6.80 7.47
N ALA A 263 -6.04 -8.01 7.91
CA ALA A 263 -5.40 -9.26 7.49
C ALA A 263 -6.43 -10.32 7.06
N THR A 264 -7.50 -9.91 6.40
CA THR A 264 -8.66 -10.73 6.03
C THR A 264 -8.40 -11.77 4.97
N GLY A 265 -7.20 -11.75 4.37
CA GLY A 265 -6.79 -12.75 3.39
C GLY A 265 -7.55 -12.67 2.06
N SER A 266 -7.73 -13.82 1.42
CA SER A 266 -8.41 -13.98 0.12
C SER A 266 -9.24 -15.25 0.10
N LYS A 267 -10.19 -15.36 -0.82
CA LYS A 267 -10.92 -16.60 -1.14
C LYS A 267 -10.40 -17.23 -2.43
N THR A 268 -10.71 -18.52 -2.66
CA THR A 268 -10.45 -19.18 -3.92
C THR A 268 -11.51 -18.82 -4.95
N PHE A 269 -11.11 -18.80 -6.22
CA PHE A 269 -12.03 -18.67 -7.34
C PHE A 269 -12.96 -19.88 -7.39
N ASP A 270 -14.23 -19.66 -7.71
CA ASP A 270 -15.21 -20.72 -7.91
C ASP A 270 -15.13 -21.23 -9.37
N PRO A 271 -14.67 -22.49 -9.59
CA PRO A 271 -14.53 -23.02 -10.94
C PRO A 271 -15.85 -23.25 -11.68
N ASN A 272 -17.00 -23.25 -11.00
CA ASN A 272 -18.32 -23.29 -11.64
C ASN A 272 -18.58 -22.09 -12.56
N LYS A 273 -17.84 -20.99 -12.35
CA LYS A 273 -17.86 -19.84 -13.26
C LYS A 273 -17.25 -20.14 -14.64
N ILE A 274 -16.65 -21.34 -14.83
CA ILE A 274 -16.12 -21.82 -16.10
C ILE A 274 -16.83 -23.14 -16.47
N PRO A 275 -18.04 -23.07 -17.04
CA PRO A 275 -18.82 -24.28 -17.35
C PRO A 275 -18.10 -25.26 -18.29
N ALA A 276 -17.19 -24.75 -19.14
CA ALA A 276 -16.38 -25.57 -20.05
C ALA A 276 -15.43 -26.54 -19.32
N TYR A 277 -15.18 -26.37 -18.02
CA TYR A 277 -14.34 -27.27 -17.25
C TYR A 277 -15.11 -28.39 -16.54
N ASN A 278 -16.44 -28.41 -16.64
CA ASN A 278 -17.32 -29.48 -16.13
C ASN A 278 -17.05 -29.87 -14.65
N TYR A 279 -16.65 -28.92 -13.82
CA TYR A 279 -16.29 -29.16 -12.42
C TYR A 279 -17.44 -29.71 -11.59
N ASP A 280 -18.65 -29.15 -11.76
CA ASP A 280 -19.87 -29.56 -11.05
C ASP A 280 -20.48 -30.89 -11.58
N LYS A 281 -20.08 -31.30 -12.79
CA LYS A 281 -20.66 -32.43 -13.51
C LYS A 281 -19.84 -33.72 -13.42
N ASN A 282 -18.57 -33.63 -13.00
CA ASN A 282 -17.68 -34.77 -12.94
C ASN A 282 -16.88 -34.80 -11.63
N LYS A 283 -17.03 -35.87 -10.87
CA LYS A 283 -16.35 -36.04 -9.57
C LYS A 283 -14.83 -36.11 -9.66
N ASP A 284 -14.28 -36.45 -10.82
CA ASP A 284 -12.84 -36.53 -11.06
C ASP A 284 -12.24 -35.21 -11.63
N VAL A 285 -13.05 -34.14 -11.70
CA VAL A 285 -12.57 -32.77 -11.90
C VAL A 285 -12.64 -32.05 -10.55
N ILE A 286 -11.49 -31.83 -9.93
CA ILE A 286 -11.38 -31.35 -8.56
C ILE A 286 -10.49 -30.10 -8.47
N THR A 287 -10.65 -29.31 -7.43
CA THR A 287 -9.73 -28.20 -7.14
C THR A 287 -8.47 -28.69 -6.43
N THR A 288 -7.43 -27.88 -6.41
CA THR A 288 -6.21 -28.18 -5.64
C THR A 288 -6.49 -28.40 -4.15
N MET A 289 -7.47 -27.68 -3.57
CA MET A 289 -7.85 -27.85 -2.16
C MET A 289 -8.49 -29.22 -1.90
N GLU A 290 -9.32 -29.69 -2.81
CA GLU A 290 -9.92 -31.03 -2.75
C GLU A 290 -8.86 -32.11 -2.94
N PHE A 291 -7.90 -31.89 -3.85
CA PHE A 291 -6.77 -32.79 -4.03
C PHE A 291 -5.93 -32.91 -2.75
N VAL A 292 -5.67 -31.81 -2.03
CA VAL A 292 -4.96 -31.87 -0.73
C VAL A 292 -5.71 -32.78 0.26
N ASN A 293 -7.05 -32.76 0.26
CA ASN A 293 -7.83 -33.70 1.10
C ASN A 293 -7.65 -35.15 0.69
N LEU A 294 -7.52 -35.46 -0.61
CA LEU A 294 -7.20 -36.79 -1.08
C LEU A 294 -5.82 -37.25 -0.62
N MET A 295 -4.87 -36.32 -0.51
CA MET A 295 -3.50 -36.63 -0.07
C MET A 295 -3.36 -37.03 1.39
N LYS A 296 -4.35 -36.75 2.26
CA LYS A 296 -4.30 -37.11 3.70
C LYS A 296 -3.99 -38.58 3.97
N ASN A 297 -4.45 -39.46 3.11
CA ASN A 297 -4.26 -40.90 3.23
C ASN A 297 -3.38 -41.51 2.11
N ALA A 298 -2.84 -40.67 1.23
CA ALA A 298 -2.17 -41.12 0.00
C ALA A 298 -0.86 -41.87 0.27
N GLU A 299 -0.16 -41.60 1.36
CA GLU A 299 1.03 -42.35 1.79
C GLU A 299 0.72 -43.84 2.06
N LYS A 300 -0.50 -44.14 2.53
CA LYS A 300 -0.91 -45.53 2.87
C LYS A 300 -1.64 -46.24 1.73
N SER A 301 -2.45 -45.51 0.97
CA SER A 301 -3.38 -46.08 0.01
C SER A 301 -3.14 -45.69 -1.44
N GLY A 302 -2.16 -44.80 -1.70
CA GLY A 302 -2.00 -44.13 -2.97
C GLY A 302 -3.11 -43.11 -3.23
N ILE A 303 -2.94 -42.32 -4.28
CA ILE A 303 -3.95 -41.34 -4.74
C ILE A 303 -5.08 -42.11 -5.43
N LYS A 304 -6.32 -41.82 -5.04
CA LYS A 304 -7.52 -42.47 -5.55
C LYS A 304 -8.46 -41.48 -6.21
N ARG A 305 -9.08 -41.90 -7.32
CA ARG A 305 -10.12 -41.08 -7.99
C ARG A 305 -11.37 -40.96 -7.10
N PRO A 306 -11.99 -39.80 -7.02
CA PRO A 306 -13.21 -39.61 -6.25
C PRO A 306 -14.41 -40.43 -6.76
N SER A 307 -14.46 -40.73 -8.06
CA SER A 307 -15.60 -41.43 -8.69
C SER A 307 -15.68 -42.92 -8.33
N ASP A 308 -14.57 -43.63 -8.35
CA ASP A 308 -14.54 -45.09 -8.27
C ASP A 308 -13.46 -45.70 -7.36
N GLY A 309 -12.64 -44.85 -6.72
CA GLY A 309 -11.57 -45.29 -5.82
C GLY A 309 -10.37 -45.95 -6.51
N LYS A 310 -10.29 -45.95 -7.83
CA LYS A 310 -9.15 -46.48 -8.56
C LYS A 310 -7.97 -45.51 -8.57
N THR A 311 -6.78 -46.06 -8.79
CA THR A 311 -5.57 -45.27 -9.00
C THR A 311 -5.61 -44.59 -10.39
N PRO A 312 -5.46 -43.28 -10.49
CA PRO A 312 -5.42 -42.59 -11.79
C PRO A 312 -4.13 -42.98 -12.53
N LYS A 313 -4.24 -43.27 -13.82
CA LYS A 313 -3.09 -43.51 -14.71
C LYS A 313 -2.61 -42.21 -15.35
N THR A 314 -3.54 -41.28 -15.59
CA THR A 314 -3.24 -39.98 -16.20
C THR A 314 -3.90 -38.85 -15.41
N VAL A 315 -3.11 -37.89 -14.98
CA VAL A 315 -3.54 -36.69 -14.22
C VAL A 315 -3.19 -35.42 -14.98
N ASN A 316 -4.15 -34.55 -15.18
CA ASN A 316 -3.94 -33.23 -15.75
C ASN A 316 -4.11 -32.16 -14.68
N ILE A 317 -3.14 -31.23 -14.56
CA ILE A 317 -3.17 -30.08 -13.68
C ILE A 317 -3.33 -28.83 -14.55
N VAL A 318 -4.42 -28.10 -14.34
CA VAL A 318 -4.77 -26.91 -15.13
C VAL A 318 -4.47 -25.66 -14.34
N LEU A 319 -3.49 -24.88 -14.78
CA LEU A 319 -3.11 -23.61 -14.16
C LEU A 319 -3.99 -22.43 -14.61
N CYS A 320 -3.93 -21.35 -13.88
CA CYS A 320 -4.62 -20.08 -14.15
C CYS A 320 -6.15 -20.17 -14.21
N VAL A 321 -6.77 -21.13 -13.50
CA VAL A 321 -8.24 -21.25 -13.45
C VAL A 321 -8.82 -20.06 -12.68
N GLY A 322 -9.47 -19.13 -13.40
CA GLY A 322 -10.01 -17.89 -12.86
C GLY A 322 -8.98 -16.79 -12.58
N SER A 323 -7.73 -16.96 -13.06
CA SER A 323 -6.69 -15.93 -13.03
C SER A 323 -6.19 -15.64 -14.45
N ARG A 324 -5.72 -14.41 -14.71
CA ARG A 324 -5.22 -13.98 -16.03
C ARG A 324 -6.29 -14.24 -17.13
N ASP A 325 -7.53 -14.01 -16.79
CA ASP A 325 -8.70 -14.31 -17.61
C ASP A 325 -9.55 -13.04 -17.79
N GLN A 326 -9.32 -12.34 -18.87
CA GLN A 326 -10.02 -11.11 -19.19
C GLN A 326 -11.55 -11.32 -19.36
N ALA A 327 -11.97 -12.48 -19.87
CA ALA A 327 -13.38 -12.77 -20.11
C ALA A 327 -14.20 -12.92 -18.82
N ARG A 328 -13.54 -13.27 -17.70
CA ARG A 328 -14.18 -13.48 -16.39
C ARG A 328 -13.85 -12.38 -15.37
N GLY A 329 -13.11 -11.35 -15.80
CA GLY A 329 -12.79 -10.17 -15.00
C GLY A 329 -11.63 -10.30 -14.01
N ASN A 330 -10.97 -11.45 -13.91
CA ASN A 330 -9.80 -11.65 -13.05
C ASN A 330 -8.51 -11.50 -13.87
N LEU A 331 -8.03 -10.28 -14.02
CA LEU A 331 -6.85 -9.96 -14.83
C LEU A 331 -5.53 -10.31 -14.13
N HIS A 332 -5.51 -10.34 -12.80
CA HIS A 332 -4.32 -10.57 -12.00
C HIS A 332 -3.84 -12.03 -12.03
N CYS A 333 -2.55 -12.20 -11.78
CA CYS A 333 -1.95 -13.49 -11.48
C CYS A 333 -2.08 -13.78 -9.97
N SER A 334 -2.46 -15.02 -9.61
CA SER A 334 -2.54 -15.44 -8.20
C SER A 334 -1.18 -15.81 -7.58
N LEU A 335 -0.07 -15.66 -8.30
CA LEU A 335 1.34 -15.79 -7.91
C LEU A 335 1.77 -17.14 -7.31
N VAL A 336 0.87 -17.89 -6.70
CA VAL A 336 1.21 -19.14 -5.97
C VAL A 336 0.90 -20.41 -6.76
N CYS A 337 0.05 -20.32 -7.80
CA CYS A 337 -0.50 -21.51 -8.49
C CYS A 337 0.59 -22.38 -9.13
N CYS A 338 1.56 -21.77 -9.82
CA CYS A 338 2.63 -22.51 -10.50
C CYS A 338 3.45 -23.32 -9.51
N THR A 339 3.82 -22.74 -8.38
CA THR A 339 4.64 -23.43 -7.37
C THR A 339 3.92 -24.61 -6.75
N TYR A 340 2.66 -24.46 -6.32
CA TYR A 340 1.98 -25.59 -5.71
C TYR A 340 1.53 -26.64 -6.74
N ALA A 341 1.26 -26.26 -7.99
CA ALA A 341 0.95 -27.21 -9.05
C ALA A 341 2.15 -28.08 -9.41
N ILE A 342 3.35 -27.48 -9.53
CA ILE A 342 4.58 -28.24 -9.72
C ILE A 342 4.85 -29.17 -8.51
N GLY A 343 4.68 -28.66 -7.28
CA GLY A 343 4.79 -29.49 -6.07
C GLY A 343 3.80 -30.65 -6.05
N THR A 344 2.54 -30.38 -6.43
CA THR A 344 1.50 -31.41 -6.61
C THR A 344 1.92 -32.46 -7.64
N ALA A 345 2.42 -32.05 -8.79
CA ALA A 345 2.88 -32.95 -9.86
C ALA A 345 4.05 -33.83 -9.40
N LYS A 346 5.04 -33.25 -8.72
CA LYS A 346 6.17 -34.01 -8.13
C LYS A 346 5.70 -35.02 -7.12
N GLU A 347 4.75 -34.65 -6.26
CA GLU A 347 4.23 -35.52 -5.21
C GLU A 347 3.42 -36.69 -5.80
N ILE A 348 2.64 -36.46 -6.85
CA ILE A 348 1.96 -37.55 -7.59
C ILE A 348 3.00 -38.51 -8.16
N ARG A 349 4.04 -38.02 -8.82
CA ARG A 349 5.12 -38.83 -9.39
C ARG A 349 5.91 -39.60 -8.31
N ARG A 350 6.11 -38.99 -7.14
CA ARG A 350 6.79 -39.63 -5.99
C ARG A 350 5.98 -40.84 -5.46
N LEU A 351 4.67 -40.67 -5.28
CA LEU A 351 3.79 -41.68 -4.71
C LEU A 351 3.37 -42.74 -5.74
N GLN A 352 3.25 -42.34 -6.99
CA GLN A 352 2.76 -43.18 -8.11
C GLN A 352 3.61 -42.95 -9.35
N PRO A 353 4.82 -43.59 -9.41
CA PRO A 353 5.76 -43.38 -10.52
C PRO A 353 5.23 -43.72 -11.91
N ASP A 354 4.23 -44.57 -12.00
CA ASP A 354 3.62 -45.01 -13.27
C ASP A 354 2.50 -44.08 -13.75
N THR A 355 2.09 -43.07 -12.93
CA THR A 355 1.07 -42.11 -13.31
C THR A 355 1.66 -41.03 -14.21
N GLU A 356 1.11 -40.85 -15.39
CA GLU A 356 1.44 -39.73 -16.27
C GLU A 356 0.86 -38.44 -15.73
N VAL A 357 1.67 -37.40 -15.66
CA VAL A 357 1.25 -36.09 -15.13
C VAL A 357 1.53 -34.99 -16.15
N TYR A 358 0.48 -34.26 -16.53
CA TYR A 358 0.53 -33.12 -17.42
C TYR A 358 0.22 -31.84 -16.64
N VAL A 359 1.00 -30.80 -16.85
CA VAL A 359 0.76 -29.46 -16.28
C VAL A 359 0.54 -28.46 -17.42
N HIS A 360 -0.69 -27.98 -17.54
CA HIS A 360 -1.06 -26.97 -18.54
C HIS A 360 -0.86 -25.57 -17.98
N TYR A 361 -0.07 -24.74 -18.66
CA TYR A 361 0.32 -23.43 -18.19
C TYR A 361 0.34 -22.37 -19.32
N ILE A 362 0.14 -21.09 -18.97
CA ILE A 362 0.32 -19.96 -19.91
C ILE A 362 1.79 -19.53 -19.88
N ASP A 363 2.27 -19.15 -18.69
CA ASP A 363 3.67 -18.90 -18.34
C ASP A 363 3.91 -19.39 -16.92
N LEU A 364 5.06 -20.00 -16.67
CA LEU A 364 5.46 -20.35 -15.32
C LEU A 364 6.00 -19.13 -14.59
N ARG A 365 5.41 -18.84 -13.45
CA ARG A 365 5.79 -17.69 -12.60
C ARG A 365 6.18 -18.20 -11.22
N GLY A 366 7.46 -18.14 -10.94
CA GLY A 366 8.04 -18.46 -9.64
C GLY A 366 9.10 -17.42 -9.29
N PRO A 367 8.73 -16.29 -8.65
CA PRO A 367 9.65 -15.21 -8.35
C PRO A 367 10.57 -15.54 -7.17
N TYR A 368 10.94 -16.80 -7.00
CA TYR A 368 11.69 -17.30 -5.84
C TYR A 368 12.99 -17.93 -6.27
N ARG A 369 14.04 -17.74 -5.49
CA ARG A 369 15.29 -18.43 -5.66
C ARG A 369 15.08 -19.95 -5.57
N GLY A 370 15.59 -20.71 -6.55
CA GLY A 370 15.46 -22.15 -6.63
C GLY A 370 14.17 -22.63 -7.34
N PHE A 371 13.38 -21.72 -7.94
CA PHE A 371 12.18 -22.11 -8.69
C PHE A 371 12.52 -22.86 -9.97
N GLU A 372 13.58 -22.47 -10.65
CA GLU A 372 14.01 -23.11 -11.90
C GLU A 372 14.49 -24.55 -11.62
N GLU A 373 15.28 -24.74 -10.59
CA GLU A 373 15.72 -26.05 -10.14
C GLU A 373 14.53 -26.94 -9.77
N PHE A 374 13.57 -26.38 -9.03
CA PHE A 374 12.34 -27.07 -8.66
C PHE A 374 11.50 -27.50 -9.86
N TYR A 375 11.43 -26.66 -10.88
CA TYR A 375 10.78 -26.98 -12.16
C TYR A 375 11.55 -28.06 -12.93
N ASN A 376 12.87 -27.98 -13.01
CA ASN A 376 13.72 -28.95 -13.70
C ASN A 376 13.63 -30.33 -13.02
N GLU A 377 13.67 -30.41 -11.71
CA GLU A 377 13.43 -31.64 -10.95
C GLU A 377 12.08 -32.30 -11.32
N ALA A 378 11.01 -31.51 -11.46
CA ALA A 378 9.71 -32.04 -11.88
C ALA A 378 9.78 -32.65 -13.29
N ARG A 379 10.51 -32.03 -14.21
CA ARG A 379 10.73 -32.57 -15.56
C ARG A 379 11.54 -33.89 -15.53
N GLU A 380 12.59 -33.92 -14.72
CA GLU A 380 13.40 -35.15 -14.52
C GLU A 380 12.58 -36.29 -13.93
N MET A 381 11.59 -35.97 -13.08
CA MET A 381 10.61 -36.97 -12.58
C MET A 381 9.58 -37.39 -13.64
N GLY A 382 9.66 -36.86 -14.88
CA GLY A 382 8.77 -37.21 -15.98
C GLY A 382 7.44 -36.44 -16.01
N VAL A 383 7.34 -35.30 -15.32
CA VAL A 383 6.17 -34.41 -15.47
C VAL A 383 6.22 -33.72 -16.81
N GLN A 384 5.14 -33.77 -17.56
CA GLN A 384 5.01 -33.15 -18.87
C GLN A 384 4.37 -31.77 -18.75
N PHE A 385 5.02 -30.77 -19.33
CA PHE A 385 4.58 -29.38 -19.30
C PHE A 385 4.05 -28.97 -20.67
N VAL A 386 2.77 -28.64 -20.75
CA VAL A 386 2.07 -28.19 -21.97
C VAL A 386 1.82 -26.70 -21.88
N ARG A 387 2.49 -25.94 -22.75
CA ARG A 387 2.32 -24.50 -22.80
C ARG A 387 1.06 -24.13 -23.57
N GLY A 388 0.00 -23.83 -22.87
CA GLY A 388 -1.28 -23.46 -23.47
C GLY A 388 -2.39 -23.44 -22.43
N LYS A 389 -3.40 -22.62 -22.68
CA LYS A 389 -4.60 -22.59 -21.83
C LYS A 389 -5.54 -23.72 -22.23
N VAL A 390 -6.01 -24.48 -21.25
CA VAL A 390 -7.04 -25.48 -21.49
C VAL A 390 -8.31 -24.77 -21.94
N ALA A 391 -8.85 -25.20 -23.08
CA ALA A 391 -10.08 -24.66 -23.65
C ALA A 391 -11.31 -25.25 -22.96
N GLU A 392 -11.35 -26.58 -22.86
CA GLU A 392 -12.46 -27.32 -22.28
C GLU A 392 -12.01 -28.66 -21.70
N ILE A 393 -12.81 -29.19 -20.79
CA ILE A 393 -12.71 -30.55 -20.25
C ILE A 393 -14.04 -31.24 -20.55
N ILE A 394 -14.02 -32.27 -21.36
CA ILE A 394 -15.25 -32.96 -21.77
C ILE A 394 -15.29 -34.37 -21.20
N ASN A 395 -16.49 -34.94 -21.13
CA ASN A 395 -16.69 -36.35 -20.85
C ASN A 395 -17.06 -37.02 -22.18
N ASP A 396 -16.18 -37.91 -22.66
CA ASP A 396 -16.33 -38.65 -23.90
C ASP A 396 -16.50 -40.13 -23.52
N ASP A 397 -17.71 -40.66 -23.60
CA ASP A 397 -18.08 -42.02 -23.23
C ASP A 397 -17.57 -42.50 -21.85
N GLY A 398 -17.65 -41.62 -20.85
CA GLY A 398 -17.19 -41.91 -19.47
C GLY A 398 -15.73 -41.64 -19.22
N GLN A 399 -14.96 -41.23 -20.23
CA GLN A 399 -13.56 -40.82 -20.13
C GLN A 399 -13.44 -39.29 -20.15
N LEU A 400 -12.72 -38.72 -19.20
CA LEU A 400 -12.37 -37.28 -19.27
C LEU A 400 -11.36 -37.05 -20.40
N VAL A 401 -11.58 -35.97 -21.16
CA VAL A 401 -10.65 -35.49 -22.19
C VAL A 401 -10.39 -34.02 -21.96
N VAL A 402 -9.13 -33.66 -21.77
CA VAL A 402 -8.64 -32.30 -21.64
C VAL A 402 -8.21 -31.81 -23.02
N ARG A 403 -8.86 -30.74 -23.51
CA ARG A 403 -8.53 -30.10 -24.80
C ARG A 403 -7.76 -28.80 -24.58
N ALA A 404 -6.60 -28.72 -25.19
CA ALA A 404 -5.72 -27.56 -25.11
C ALA A 404 -4.99 -27.37 -26.44
N GLU A 405 -4.56 -26.15 -26.73
CA GLU A 405 -3.54 -25.89 -27.75
C GLU A 405 -2.17 -25.91 -27.07
N ASP A 406 -1.22 -26.64 -27.62
CA ASP A 406 0.18 -26.49 -27.28
C ASP A 406 0.74 -25.33 -28.14
N THR A 407 0.96 -24.19 -27.52
CA THR A 407 1.39 -22.96 -28.22
C THR A 407 2.84 -23.03 -28.71
N ASP A 408 3.64 -23.95 -28.19
CA ASP A 408 5.04 -24.12 -28.64
C ASP A 408 5.10 -24.94 -29.95
N SER A 409 4.24 -25.92 -30.09
CA SER A 409 4.16 -26.75 -31.31
C SER A 409 3.05 -26.31 -32.28
N GLY A 410 2.06 -25.55 -31.83
CA GLY A 410 0.89 -25.14 -32.61
C GLY A 410 -0.15 -26.25 -32.80
N PHE A 411 -0.02 -27.39 -32.10
CA PHE A 411 -0.95 -28.51 -32.22
C PHE A 411 -2.09 -28.42 -31.20
N LEU A 412 -3.28 -28.83 -31.65
CA LEU A 412 -4.42 -29.07 -30.76
C LEU A 412 -4.26 -30.45 -30.09
N LEU A 413 -4.22 -30.46 -28.78
CA LEU A 413 -4.09 -31.65 -27.97
C LEU A 413 -5.46 -32.06 -27.40
N SER A 414 -5.71 -33.39 -27.39
CA SER A 414 -6.82 -34.02 -26.72
C SER A 414 -6.26 -35.14 -25.81
N ILE A 415 -6.08 -34.85 -24.55
CA ILE A 415 -5.42 -35.73 -23.59
C ILE A 415 -6.50 -36.44 -22.77
N LYS A 416 -6.57 -37.78 -22.86
CA LYS A 416 -7.41 -38.59 -21.98
C LYS A 416 -6.90 -38.50 -20.55
N SER A 417 -7.80 -38.32 -19.59
CA SER A 417 -7.46 -38.09 -18.19
C SER A 417 -8.32 -38.93 -17.26
N ASP A 418 -7.73 -39.43 -16.20
CA ASP A 418 -8.46 -40.10 -15.12
C ASP A 418 -8.81 -39.12 -13.99
N LEU A 419 -8.01 -38.07 -13.81
CA LEU A 419 -8.21 -37.04 -12.79
C LEU A 419 -7.75 -35.68 -13.33
N VAL A 420 -8.54 -34.66 -13.14
CA VAL A 420 -8.16 -33.29 -13.49
C VAL A 420 -8.15 -32.42 -12.24
N ILE A 421 -7.03 -31.70 -12.01
CA ILE A 421 -6.83 -30.83 -10.87
C ILE A 421 -6.81 -29.38 -11.34
N LEU A 422 -7.78 -28.61 -10.90
CA LEU A 422 -7.94 -27.21 -11.22
C LEU A 422 -7.16 -26.34 -10.23
N ALA A 423 -6.09 -25.74 -10.68
CA ALA A 423 -5.30 -24.78 -9.91
C ALA A 423 -5.99 -23.41 -9.92
N VAL A 424 -6.97 -23.26 -9.04
CA VAL A 424 -7.84 -22.09 -8.96
C VAL A 424 -7.13 -20.86 -8.42
N GLY A 425 -7.49 -19.71 -8.96
CA GLY A 425 -6.97 -18.40 -8.57
C GLY A 425 -7.47 -17.93 -7.20
N GLN A 426 -7.00 -16.76 -6.81
CA GLN A 426 -7.40 -16.09 -5.57
C GLN A 426 -8.20 -14.82 -5.91
N GLU A 427 -9.28 -14.61 -5.18
CA GLU A 427 -10.13 -13.42 -5.21
C GLU A 427 -10.12 -12.72 -3.85
N PRO A 428 -10.49 -11.43 -3.75
CA PRO A 428 -10.68 -10.77 -2.45
C PRO A 428 -11.56 -11.58 -1.50
N SER A 429 -11.29 -11.51 -0.22
CA SER A 429 -12.09 -12.20 0.80
C SER A 429 -13.54 -11.70 0.80
N LEU A 430 -14.46 -12.55 1.24
CA LEU A 430 -15.86 -12.16 1.43
C LEU A 430 -15.93 -11.03 2.48
N GLY A 431 -16.70 -9.98 2.17
CA GLY A 431 -16.84 -8.79 3.02
C GLY A 431 -15.72 -7.76 2.90
N SER A 432 -14.71 -7.99 2.04
CA SER A 432 -13.62 -7.05 1.80
C SER A 432 -14.11 -5.68 1.32
N ASP A 433 -15.13 -5.65 0.48
CA ASP A 433 -15.77 -4.42 -0.03
C ASP A 433 -16.51 -3.65 1.07
N LYS A 434 -17.20 -4.34 1.98
CA LYS A 434 -17.84 -3.72 3.15
C LYS A 434 -16.79 -3.09 4.05
N LEU A 435 -15.72 -3.83 4.36
CA LEU A 435 -14.66 -3.38 5.24
C LEU A 435 -13.86 -2.22 4.60
N SER A 436 -13.56 -2.27 3.31
CA SER A 436 -12.86 -1.18 2.60
C SER A 436 -13.66 0.12 2.62
N LYS A 437 -14.99 0.04 2.44
CA LYS A 437 -15.88 1.20 2.58
C LYS A 437 -15.92 1.73 4.00
N MET A 438 -16.02 0.86 5.00
CA MET A 438 -16.06 1.22 6.42
C MET A 438 -14.77 1.90 6.87
N LEU A 439 -13.62 1.43 6.41
CA LEU A 439 -12.31 2.00 6.69
C LEU A 439 -11.94 3.11 5.69
N HIS A 440 -12.77 3.36 4.66
CA HIS A 440 -12.52 4.27 3.54
C HIS A 440 -11.19 4.00 2.83
N VAL A 441 -10.80 2.74 2.72
CA VAL A 441 -9.62 2.28 1.99
C VAL A 441 -9.99 2.06 0.53
N GLN A 442 -9.12 2.46 -0.39
CA GLN A 442 -9.32 2.22 -1.81
C GLN A 442 -9.07 0.75 -2.16
N THR A 443 -9.68 0.29 -3.23
CA THR A 443 -9.40 -1.02 -3.83
C THR A 443 -8.81 -0.83 -5.23
N ASP A 444 -8.03 -1.82 -5.67
CA ASP A 444 -7.55 -1.90 -7.04
C ASP A 444 -8.65 -2.37 -8.02
N VAL A 445 -8.28 -2.54 -9.29
CA VAL A 445 -9.19 -3.01 -10.34
C VAL A 445 -9.71 -4.43 -10.08
N ASP A 446 -8.96 -5.25 -9.35
CA ASP A 446 -9.30 -6.61 -8.96
C ASP A 446 -10.01 -6.67 -7.59
N LYS A 447 -10.32 -5.50 -7.00
CA LYS A 447 -11.02 -5.31 -5.72
C LYS A 447 -10.23 -5.74 -4.48
N PHE A 448 -8.92 -5.93 -4.57
CA PHE A 448 -8.06 -6.02 -3.40
C PHE A 448 -7.84 -4.64 -2.78
N MET A 449 -7.66 -4.58 -1.48
CA MET A 449 -7.34 -3.32 -0.81
C MET A 449 -5.98 -2.81 -1.28
N LYS A 450 -5.91 -1.53 -1.64
CA LYS A 450 -4.75 -0.95 -2.31
C LYS A 450 -3.86 -0.19 -1.33
N ASP A 451 -2.56 -0.49 -1.36
CA ASP A 451 -1.53 0.36 -0.73
C ASP A 451 -1.40 1.69 -1.49
N VAL A 452 -1.14 2.76 -0.76
CA VAL A 452 -0.81 4.07 -1.36
C VAL A 452 0.55 3.98 -2.07
N ASN A 453 1.50 3.29 -1.45
CA ASN A 453 2.79 3.00 -2.05
C ASN A 453 3.06 1.48 -2.01
N PRO A 454 3.05 0.78 -3.16
CA PRO A 454 3.25 -0.67 -3.20
C PRO A 454 4.69 -1.10 -2.85
N MET A 455 5.65 -0.18 -2.82
CA MET A 455 7.06 -0.46 -2.52
C MET A 455 7.39 -0.38 -1.03
N LEU A 456 6.54 0.27 -0.24
CA LEU A 456 6.73 0.42 1.19
C LEU A 456 5.46 -0.05 1.92
N PRO A 457 5.59 -0.70 3.09
CA PRO A 457 4.47 -0.93 3.97
C PRO A 457 4.00 0.42 4.50
N ALA A 458 3.13 1.07 3.75
CA ALA A 458 2.65 2.39 4.08
C ALA A 458 1.32 2.31 4.80
N ASP A 459 1.12 3.25 5.72
CA ASP A 459 -0.17 3.58 6.25
C ASP A 459 -1.10 4.05 5.11
N ILE A 460 -2.08 3.23 4.78
CA ILE A 460 -3.02 3.50 3.69
C ILE A 460 -3.96 4.64 4.03
N ARG A 461 -4.28 4.74 5.30
CA ARG A 461 -5.13 5.78 5.86
C ARG A 461 -4.81 5.93 7.33
N ARG A 462 -3.84 6.75 7.65
CA ARG A 462 -3.37 7.10 8.99
C ARG A 462 -3.88 6.17 10.10
N GLY A 463 -3.03 5.22 10.51
CA GLY A 463 -3.33 4.18 11.48
C GLY A 463 -4.22 3.04 10.97
N VAL A 464 -4.38 2.87 9.64
CA VAL A 464 -4.97 1.68 9.02
C VAL A 464 -3.94 1.04 8.12
N TYR A 465 -3.56 -0.18 8.41
CA TYR A 465 -2.58 -0.96 7.66
C TYR A 465 -3.24 -2.19 7.05
N ILE A 466 -2.70 -2.69 5.95
CA ILE A 466 -3.16 -3.93 5.31
C ILE A 466 -2.01 -4.92 5.25
N ALA A 467 -2.27 -6.17 5.58
CA ALA A 467 -1.27 -7.24 5.57
C ALA A 467 -1.75 -8.48 4.79
N GLY A 468 -0.80 -9.16 4.19
CA GLY A 468 -1.01 -10.43 3.52
C GLY A 468 -1.92 -10.35 2.29
N CYS A 469 -2.68 -11.42 2.02
CA CYS A 469 -3.49 -11.51 0.82
C CYS A 469 -4.69 -10.53 0.77
N ALA A 470 -4.92 -9.72 1.79
CA ALA A 470 -5.93 -8.66 1.74
C ALA A 470 -5.57 -7.57 0.71
N LYS A 471 -4.27 -7.35 0.45
CA LYS A 471 -3.79 -6.42 -0.58
C LYS A 471 -3.39 -7.08 -1.91
N GLY A 472 -3.61 -8.38 -2.03
CA GLY A 472 -3.35 -9.13 -3.27
C GLY A 472 -2.79 -10.52 -3.00
N PRO A 473 -2.88 -11.43 -3.97
CA PRO A 473 -2.38 -12.80 -3.84
C PRO A 473 -0.90 -12.84 -3.53
N LYS A 474 -0.51 -13.64 -2.54
CA LYS A 474 0.90 -13.91 -2.18
C LYS A 474 1.04 -15.18 -1.37
N GLY A 475 2.25 -15.71 -1.29
CA GLY A 475 2.58 -16.88 -0.48
C GLY A 475 2.61 -16.59 1.02
N ILE A 476 2.68 -17.65 1.83
CA ILE A 476 2.69 -17.56 3.31
C ILE A 476 3.85 -16.70 3.80
N ARG A 477 5.07 -16.93 3.31
CA ARG A 477 6.27 -16.17 3.69
C ARG A 477 6.07 -14.66 3.51
N TYR A 478 5.67 -14.25 2.31
CA TYR A 478 5.43 -12.83 2.01
C TYR A 478 4.26 -12.23 2.79
N SER A 479 3.26 -13.07 3.13
CA SER A 479 2.18 -12.63 4.01
C SER A 479 2.66 -12.36 5.44
N ILE A 480 3.62 -13.15 5.93
CA ILE A 480 4.24 -12.97 7.24
C ILE A 480 5.18 -11.75 7.23
N ASP A 481 6.03 -11.63 6.20
CA ASP A 481 6.94 -10.49 6.06
C ASP A 481 6.17 -9.15 6.02
N ASP A 482 5.10 -9.13 5.24
CA ASP A 482 4.15 -8.01 5.15
C ASP A 482 3.53 -7.66 6.51
N ALA A 483 3.05 -8.70 7.21
CA ALA A 483 2.43 -8.54 8.53
C ALA A 483 3.41 -8.01 9.58
N LYS A 484 4.64 -8.51 9.60
CA LYS A 484 5.69 -8.03 10.49
C LYS A 484 6.10 -6.60 10.19
N SER A 485 6.17 -6.26 8.91
CA SER A 485 6.49 -4.90 8.48
C SER A 485 5.45 -3.89 8.98
N VAL A 486 4.16 -4.13 8.72
CA VAL A 486 3.09 -3.23 9.19
C VAL A 486 2.96 -3.21 10.71
N ALA A 487 3.24 -4.32 11.39
CA ALA A 487 3.27 -4.38 12.85
C ALA A 487 4.40 -3.51 13.43
N THR A 488 5.56 -3.48 12.78
CA THR A 488 6.68 -2.62 13.19
C THR A 488 6.31 -1.14 13.07
N GLU A 489 5.71 -0.72 11.97
CA GLU A 489 5.20 0.65 11.80
C GLU A 489 4.16 1.01 12.89
N ALA A 490 3.25 0.09 13.18
CA ALA A 490 2.27 0.26 14.25
C ALA A 490 2.94 0.46 15.62
N ILE A 491 3.95 -0.36 15.94
CA ILE A 491 4.71 -0.30 17.20
C ILE A 491 5.44 1.04 17.34
N GLU A 492 6.04 1.57 16.27
CA GLU A 492 6.72 2.86 16.30
C GLU A 492 5.77 4.00 16.69
N ILE A 493 4.55 3.99 16.16
CA ILE A 493 3.52 4.96 16.53
C ILE A 493 3.08 4.77 17.98
N LEU A 494 2.82 3.52 18.39
CA LEU A 494 2.37 3.22 19.77
C LEU A 494 3.44 3.60 20.79
N LYS A 495 4.73 3.42 20.47
CA LYS A 495 5.84 3.76 21.33
C LYS A 495 5.92 5.25 21.64
N THR A 496 5.62 6.10 20.66
CA THR A 496 5.56 7.56 20.88
C THR A 496 4.29 7.98 21.62
N GLY A 497 3.20 7.22 21.49
CA GLY A 497 1.89 7.53 22.05
C GLY A 497 1.16 8.69 21.37
N PHE A 498 1.77 9.30 20.36
CA PHE A 498 1.19 10.36 19.56
C PHE A 498 1.81 10.42 18.16
N VAL A 499 1.12 11.10 17.26
CA VAL A 499 1.66 11.45 15.94
C VAL A 499 1.54 12.96 15.74
N THR A 500 2.60 13.53 15.19
CA THR A 500 2.61 14.94 14.79
C THR A 500 2.20 15.05 13.32
N MET A 501 1.21 15.88 13.05
CA MET A 501 0.65 16.04 11.72
C MET A 501 0.76 17.48 11.24
N ASP A 502 1.08 17.65 9.97
CA ASP A 502 1.10 18.95 9.33
C ASP A 502 -0.29 19.61 9.33
N ARG A 503 -0.33 20.93 9.63
CA ARG A 503 -1.55 21.74 9.65
C ARG A 503 -2.00 22.19 8.25
N ILE A 504 -1.44 21.65 7.18
CA ILE A 504 -1.85 22.00 5.81
C ILE A 504 -3.08 21.20 5.45
N ALA A 505 -4.25 21.80 5.58
CA ALA A 505 -5.54 21.19 5.33
C ALA A 505 -6.48 22.09 4.51
N ALA A 506 -7.53 21.51 3.97
CA ALA A 506 -8.57 22.26 3.27
C ALA A 506 -9.40 23.10 4.25
N LEU A 507 -9.63 24.35 3.89
CA LEU A 507 -10.44 25.32 4.64
C LEU A 507 -11.73 25.61 3.87
N VAL A 508 -12.88 25.42 4.49
CA VAL A 508 -14.18 25.70 3.89
C VAL A 508 -14.70 27.07 4.35
N ASN A 509 -14.99 27.94 3.40
CA ASN A 509 -15.77 29.12 3.68
C ASN A 509 -17.26 28.74 3.71
N GLU A 510 -17.84 28.60 4.89
CA GLU A 510 -19.22 28.14 5.11
C GLU A 510 -20.26 29.07 4.44
N GLU A 511 -20.01 30.38 4.41
CA GLU A 511 -20.95 31.35 3.80
C GLU A 511 -21.08 31.14 2.29
N ARG A 512 -19.99 30.80 1.61
CA ARG A 512 -19.94 30.54 0.17
C ARG A 512 -20.31 29.10 -0.19
N CYS A 513 -20.22 28.17 0.77
CA CYS A 513 -20.48 26.75 0.52
C CYS A 513 -21.97 26.53 0.24
N ARG A 514 -22.27 25.76 -0.81
CA ARG A 514 -23.63 25.37 -1.22
C ARG A 514 -23.96 23.91 -0.90
N GLY A 515 -23.09 23.18 -0.25
CA GLY A 515 -23.31 21.79 0.13
C GLY A 515 -23.53 20.81 -1.05
N CYS A 516 -22.98 21.12 -2.23
CA CYS A 516 -23.25 20.36 -3.46
C CYS A 516 -22.58 18.97 -3.53
N GLY A 517 -21.68 18.65 -2.60
CA GLY A 517 -21.04 17.33 -2.46
C GLY A 517 -19.84 17.06 -3.36
N ARG A 518 -19.57 17.86 -4.41
CA ARG A 518 -18.48 17.61 -5.37
C ARG A 518 -17.10 17.45 -4.73
N CYS A 519 -16.80 18.24 -3.70
CA CYS A 519 -15.54 18.15 -2.96
C CYS A 519 -15.42 16.84 -2.18
N ALA A 520 -16.51 16.34 -1.59
CA ALA A 520 -16.55 15.06 -0.88
C ALA A 520 -16.40 13.87 -1.86
N GLU A 521 -17.04 13.95 -3.01
CA GLU A 521 -16.92 12.95 -4.08
C GLU A 521 -15.49 12.87 -4.63
N ALA A 522 -14.88 14.04 -4.92
CA ALA A 522 -13.53 14.15 -5.46
C ALA A 522 -12.42 13.82 -4.44
N CYS A 523 -12.71 13.83 -3.14
CA CYS A 523 -11.72 13.57 -2.09
C CYS A 523 -11.34 12.07 -2.06
N VAL A 524 -10.12 11.76 -2.50
CA VAL A 524 -9.59 10.39 -2.46
C VAL A 524 -9.36 9.90 -1.03
N PHE A 525 -9.09 10.83 -0.10
CA PHE A 525 -8.87 10.54 1.32
C PHE A 525 -10.16 10.46 2.12
N LYS A 526 -11.31 10.76 1.51
CA LYS A 526 -12.63 10.83 2.19
C LYS A 526 -12.62 11.68 3.46
N ALA A 527 -11.84 12.75 3.42
CA ALA A 527 -11.70 13.71 4.51
C ALA A 527 -12.79 14.79 4.52
N ILE A 528 -13.78 14.73 3.61
CA ILE A 528 -14.82 15.75 3.49
C ILE A 528 -16.19 15.08 3.49
N GLU A 529 -17.03 15.55 4.38
CA GLU A 529 -18.44 15.13 4.46
C GLU A 529 -19.37 16.33 4.26
N ILE A 530 -20.59 16.06 3.82
CA ILE A 530 -21.64 17.08 3.75
C ILE A 530 -22.52 16.93 4.97
N VAL A 531 -22.47 17.94 5.81
CA VAL A 531 -23.24 17.99 7.06
C VAL A 531 -24.32 19.07 6.99
N GLU A 532 -25.36 18.90 7.78
CA GLU A 532 -26.38 19.94 7.97
C GLU A 532 -25.99 20.80 9.18
N LYS A 533 -25.80 22.10 8.96
CA LYS A 533 -25.50 23.08 9.98
C LYS A 533 -26.40 24.31 9.80
N ASN A 534 -27.14 24.69 10.83
CA ASN A 534 -28.07 25.83 10.81
C ASN A 534 -29.07 25.78 9.61
N GLY A 535 -29.62 24.59 9.33
CA GLY A 535 -30.58 24.39 8.22
C GLY A 535 -29.98 24.48 6.81
N ARG A 536 -28.64 24.49 6.69
CA ARG A 536 -27.93 24.51 5.40
C ARG A 536 -26.96 23.34 5.30
N LYS A 537 -26.89 22.73 4.11
CA LYS A 537 -25.85 21.74 3.81
C LYS A 537 -24.54 22.42 3.54
N ILE A 538 -23.49 22.04 4.24
CA ILE A 538 -22.12 22.53 4.04
C ILE A 538 -21.12 21.38 4.01
N ALA A 539 -19.97 21.62 3.40
CA ALA A 539 -18.84 20.69 3.48
C ALA A 539 -18.11 20.90 4.83
N GLN A 540 -17.85 19.81 5.52
CA GLN A 540 -17.01 19.77 6.71
C GLN A 540 -15.78 18.93 6.41
N VAL A 541 -14.60 19.42 6.79
CA VAL A 541 -13.31 18.74 6.59
C VAL A 541 -12.88 18.12 7.90
N ASP A 542 -12.53 16.84 7.85
CA ASP A 542 -11.76 16.19 8.89
C ASP A 542 -10.28 16.50 8.64
N GLU A 543 -9.72 17.40 9.44
CA GLU A 543 -8.33 17.85 9.31
C GLU A 543 -7.32 16.72 9.57
N LEU A 544 -7.71 15.68 10.34
CA LEU A 544 -6.85 14.54 10.63
C LEU A 544 -6.74 13.57 9.45
N LEU A 545 -7.68 13.62 8.52
CA LEU A 545 -7.70 12.81 7.30
C LEU A 545 -7.27 13.61 6.05
N CYS A 546 -7.21 14.93 6.16
CA CYS A 546 -6.89 15.79 5.04
C CYS A 546 -5.38 15.84 4.77
N GLU A 547 -4.97 15.46 3.55
CA GLU A 547 -3.57 15.52 3.08
C GLU A 547 -3.21 16.82 2.37
N GLY A 548 -4.06 17.86 2.41
CA GLY A 548 -3.78 19.15 1.80
C GLY A 548 -3.58 19.15 0.28
N CYS A 549 -3.99 18.09 -0.43
CA CYS A 549 -3.68 17.85 -1.85
C CYS A 549 -4.33 18.84 -2.84
N GLY A 550 -5.32 19.63 -2.40
CA GLY A 550 -5.95 20.69 -3.19
C GLY A 550 -7.03 20.27 -4.19
N VAL A 551 -7.28 18.97 -4.43
CA VAL A 551 -8.29 18.49 -5.40
C VAL A 551 -9.67 19.07 -5.11
N CYS A 552 -10.08 19.15 -3.84
CA CYS A 552 -11.36 19.72 -3.43
C CYS A 552 -11.47 21.23 -3.76
N SER A 553 -10.38 21.98 -3.62
CA SER A 553 -10.32 23.42 -3.98
C SER A 553 -10.46 23.59 -5.50
N ALA A 554 -9.75 22.78 -6.31
CA ALA A 554 -9.83 22.81 -7.75
C ALA A 554 -11.24 22.44 -8.28
N THR A 555 -11.93 21.52 -7.61
CA THR A 555 -13.26 21.02 -7.99
C THR A 555 -14.39 21.97 -7.54
N CYS A 556 -14.13 22.86 -6.59
CA CYS A 556 -15.15 23.74 -6.01
C CYS A 556 -15.58 24.85 -6.95
N CYS A 557 -16.78 24.75 -7.56
CA CYS A 557 -17.31 25.76 -8.49
C CYS A 557 -17.50 27.15 -7.85
N ASN A 558 -17.82 27.17 -6.56
CA ASN A 558 -18.08 28.42 -5.83
C ASN A 558 -16.81 29.03 -5.23
N LYS A 559 -15.64 28.39 -5.44
CA LYS A 559 -14.36 28.81 -4.83
C LYS A 559 -14.51 29.04 -3.31
N SER A 560 -15.24 28.13 -2.66
CA SER A 560 -15.49 28.14 -1.22
C SER A 560 -14.49 27.29 -0.43
N ILE A 561 -13.51 26.66 -1.10
CA ILE A 561 -12.49 25.84 -0.47
C ILE A 561 -11.11 26.36 -0.89
N ASP A 562 -10.30 26.67 0.09
CA ASP A 562 -8.88 26.97 -0.05
C ASP A 562 -8.05 25.92 0.72
N ILE A 563 -6.73 25.92 0.53
CA ILE A 563 -5.81 25.11 1.34
C ILE A 563 -4.96 26.06 2.20
N THR A 564 -4.75 25.70 3.46
CA THR A 564 -3.93 26.47 4.39
C THR A 564 -2.53 26.72 3.78
N ASN A 565 -2.05 27.95 3.83
CA ASN A 565 -0.81 28.42 3.17
C ASN A 565 -0.75 28.26 1.63
N TYR A 566 -1.86 27.88 0.98
CA TYR A 566 -2.01 27.80 -0.48
C TYR A 566 -3.28 28.51 -0.96
N LYS A 567 -3.76 29.52 -0.22
CA LYS A 567 -4.92 30.31 -0.62
C LYS A 567 -4.65 31.05 -1.94
N SER A 568 -5.70 31.27 -2.73
CA SER A 568 -5.60 32.03 -3.98
C SER A 568 -4.94 33.40 -3.79
N SER A 569 -5.21 34.09 -2.67
CA SER A 569 -4.58 35.35 -2.31
C SER A 569 -3.08 35.27 -2.02
N GLN A 570 -2.58 34.09 -1.70
CA GLN A 570 -1.15 33.84 -1.48
C GLN A 570 -0.45 33.39 -2.77
N MET A 571 -1.13 32.64 -3.64
CA MET A 571 -0.55 32.08 -4.86
C MET A 571 -0.56 33.04 -6.06
N ILE A 572 -1.63 33.83 -6.24
CA ILE A 572 -1.76 34.72 -7.39
C ILE A 572 -0.61 35.73 -7.50
N PRO A 573 -0.14 36.38 -6.42
CA PRO A 573 1.00 37.29 -6.52
C PRO A 573 2.28 36.59 -6.99
N SER A 574 2.59 35.40 -6.45
CA SER A 574 3.75 34.63 -6.88
C SER A 574 3.68 34.24 -8.38
N ILE A 575 2.49 33.86 -8.88
CA ILE A 575 2.30 33.55 -10.30
C ILE A 575 2.52 34.83 -11.14
N ARG A 576 2.03 35.99 -10.69
CA ARG A 576 2.24 37.27 -11.40
C ARG A 576 3.73 37.61 -11.51
N SER A 577 4.49 37.41 -10.45
CA SER A 577 5.95 37.66 -10.44
C SER A 577 6.73 36.75 -11.39
N LEU A 578 6.23 35.56 -11.69
CA LEU A 578 6.82 34.66 -12.72
C LEU A 578 6.55 35.15 -14.15
N ILE A 579 5.46 35.88 -14.37
CA ILE A 579 5.04 36.33 -15.70
C ILE A 579 5.60 37.74 -16.01
N LEU A 580 5.84 38.54 -14.97
CA LEU A 580 6.44 39.87 -15.14
C LEU A 580 7.89 39.70 -15.60
N GLU A 581 8.24 40.39 -16.70
CA GLU A 581 9.62 40.51 -17.11
C GLU A 581 10.35 41.34 -16.07
N VAL A 582 11.32 40.77 -15.41
CA VAL A 582 12.25 41.47 -14.52
C VAL A 582 13.38 41.99 -15.39
N GLU A 583 13.39 43.30 -15.63
CA GLU A 583 14.49 44.00 -16.30
C GLU A 583 15.81 43.93 -15.52
#